data_2180e693ca7de84c6dfa8543ff3c64ec
#
_entry.id   2180e693ca7de84c6dfa8543ff3c64ec
#
_cell.length_a   1.000
_cell.length_b   1.000
_cell.length_c   1.000
_cell.angle_alpha   90.00
_cell.angle_beta   90.00
_cell.angle_gamma   90.00
#
_symmetry.space_group_name_H-M   'P 1'
#
loop_
_entity.id
_entity.type
_entity.pdbx_description
1 polymer ?
#
loop_
_entity_poly.entity_id
_entity_poly.type
_entity_poly.pdbx_seq_one_letter_code
_entity_poly.pdbx_strand_id
1 'polypeptide(L)'
;WRLFALIEGDVQQHFETLRPLCEAFSYASLSLTGRERPALLIRAASATAPDPQWLRDIDQHLGLHEGPVLAYDDPQRSIGKRVRIDHGRITAIRLAGETLAQHWLLNLWREGRADEQLRRWLLAPLSAPPGQAGASAAGDKTLCNCKNVSQSAVCAGIARGLDLPGLKQELGCGTQCGSCVPEIKRLL
;
A
#
# COMPACT_ATOMS: atom_id res chain seq x y z
N TRP A 1 9.39 8.67 10.49
CA TRP A 1 9.07 9.01 9.11
C TRP A 1 9.07 7.78 8.21
N ARG A 2 8.20 7.74 7.21
CA ARG A 2 8.01 6.58 6.31
C ARG A 2 7.97 7.00 4.86
N LEU A 3 8.44 6.12 3.98
CA LEU A 3 8.34 6.23 2.53
C LEU A 3 7.65 4.98 1.98
N PHE A 4 6.73 5.20 1.07
CA PHE A 4 6.21 4.21 0.15
C PHE A 4 6.37 4.76 -1.28
N ALA A 5 7.03 4.03 -2.16
CA ALA A 5 7.14 4.41 -3.56
C ALA A 5 7.00 3.18 -4.48
N LEU A 6 6.53 3.44 -5.69
CA LEU A 6 6.37 2.43 -6.74
C LEU A 6 6.67 3.07 -8.09
N ILE A 7 7.37 2.36 -8.96
CA ILE A 7 7.61 2.75 -10.34
C ILE A 7 7.53 1.54 -11.27
N GLU A 8 6.73 1.66 -12.35
CA GLU A 8 6.69 0.70 -13.46
C GLU A 8 7.89 0.87 -14.39
N GLY A 9 8.27 -0.20 -15.07
CA GLY A 9 9.24 -0.17 -16.15
C GLY A 9 10.39 -1.13 -15.97
N ASP A 10 11.59 -0.71 -16.40
CA ASP A 10 12.81 -1.52 -16.25
C ASP A 10 13.23 -1.61 -14.79
N VAL A 11 12.78 -2.69 -14.16
CA VAL A 11 12.99 -2.91 -12.73
C VAL A 11 14.45 -3.06 -12.38
N GLN A 12 15.27 -3.63 -13.28
CA GLN A 12 16.71 -3.78 -13.05
C GLN A 12 17.38 -2.40 -13.00
N GLN A 13 17.10 -1.56 -13.98
CA GLN A 13 17.61 -0.20 -14.02
C GLN A 13 17.16 0.62 -12.80
N HIS A 14 15.87 0.54 -12.46
CA HIS A 14 15.34 1.23 -11.28
C HIS A 14 15.99 0.75 -9.99
N PHE A 15 16.22 -0.55 -9.85
CA PHE A 15 16.85 -1.12 -8.66
C PHE A 15 18.29 -0.60 -8.51
N GLU A 16 19.10 -0.63 -9.57
CA GLU A 16 20.47 -0.17 -9.56
C GLU A 16 20.59 1.31 -9.19
N THR A 17 19.66 2.12 -9.70
CA THR A 17 19.65 3.58 -9.47
C THR A 17 19.12 3.96 -8.08
N LEU A 18 18.07 3.29 -7.60
CA LEU A 18 17.37 3.68 -6.37
C LEU A 18 17.95 3.04 -5.12
N ARG A 19 18.63 1.89 -5.24
CA ARG A 19 19.24 1.21 -4.12
C ARG A 19 20.23 2.10 -3.33
N PRO A 20 21.19 2.82 -3.96
CA PRO A 20 22.11 3.67 -3.21
C PRO A 20 21.40 4.79 -2.45
N LEU A 21 20.32 5.35 -3.02
CA LEU A 21 19.53 6.36 -2.36
C LEU A 21 18.80 5.81 -1.12
N CYS A 22 18.48 4.54 -1.11
CA CYS A 22 17.80 3.90 0.03
C CYS A 22 18.74 3.58 1.19
N GLU A 23 20.06 3.61 1.01
CA GLU A 23 21.05 3.36 2.07
C GLU A 23 21.06 4.46 3.15
N ALA A 24 20.49 5.63 2.86
CA ALA A 24 20.30 6.71 3.83
C ALA A 24 19.26 6.41 4.93
N PHE A 25 18.45 5.35 4.78
CA PHE A 25 17.42 4.98 5.75
C PHE A 25 17.88 3.96 6.75
N SER A 26 17.33 4.04 7.97
CA SER A 26 17.52 3.00 9.00
C SER A 26 16.92 1.66 8.59
N TYR A 27 15.85 1.71 7.77
CA TYR A 27 15.23 0.55 7.15
C TYR A 27 14.84 0.88 5.71
N ALA A 28 15.19 0.02 4.78
CA ALA A 28 14.71 0.08 3.40
C ALA A 28 14.50 -1.32 2.84
N SER A 29 13.46 -1.47 2.04
CA SER A 29 13.14 -2.69 1.30
C SER A 29 12.77 -2.31 -0.14
N LEU A 30 13.49 -2.91 -1.09
CA LEU A 30 13.21 -2.82 -2.51
C LEU A 30 12.74 -4.21 -2.97
N SER A 31 11.57 -4.30 -3.56
CA SER A 31 10.97 -5.56 -3.97
C SER A 31 10.28 -5.47 -5.32
N LEU A 32 10.32 -6.55 -6.08
CA LEU A 32 9.59 -6.67 -7.33
C LEU A 32 8.11 -6.88 -7.05
N THR A 33 7.26 -6.24 -7.85
CA THR A 33 5.82 -6.44 -7.81
C THR A 33 5.24 -6.36 -9.23
N GLY A 34 4.02 -6.91 -9.41
CA GLY A 34 3.36 -6.94 -10.71
C GLY A 34 3.83 -8.10 -11.59
N ARG A 35 2.87 -8.87 -12.11
CA ARG A 35 3.14 -10.01 -13.00
C ARG A 35 3.16 -9.57 -14.48
N GLU A 36 2.15 -8.83 -14.89
CA GLU A 36 2.00 -8.36 -16.28
C GLU A 36 2.68 -7.01 -16.51
N ARG A 37 2.74 -6.20 -15.45
CA ARG A 37 3.39 -4.88 -15.44
C ARG A 37 4.42 -4.87 -14.31
N PRO A 38 5.68 -5.22 -14.63
CA PRO A 38 6.72 -5.23 -13.62
C PRO A 38 6.96 -3.83 -13.06
N ALA A 39 7.10 -3.75 -11.75
CA ALA A 39 7.39 -2.51 -11.04
C ALA A 39 8.32 -2.77 -9.86
N LEU A 40 9.09 -1.76 -9.49
CA LEU A 40 9.87 -1.72 -8.26
C LEU A 40 9.03 -1.07 -7.16
N LEU A 41 8.89 -1.77 -6.06
CA LEU A 41 8.22 -1.29 -4.86
C LEU A 41 9.27 -1.00 -3.79
N ILE A 42 9.25 0.22 -3.25
CA ILE A 42 10.16 0.70 -2.22
C ILE A 42 9.36 0.99 -0.95
N ARG A 43 9.85 0.48 0.17
CA ARG A 43 9.40 0.86 1.51
C ARG A 43 10.62 1.23 2.33
N ALA A 44 10.58 2.40 2.96
CA ALA A 44 11.65 2.81 3.84
C ALA A 44 11.10 3.52 5.08
N ALA A 45 11.92 3.52 6.14
CA ALA A 45 11.61 4.21 7.38
C ALA A 45 12.89 4.76 8.02
N SER A 46 12.74 5.90 8.69
CA SER A 46 13.80 6.53 9.48
C SER A 46 13.21 7.24 10.70
N ALA A 47 14.05 7.54 11.70
CA ALA A 47 13.63 8.28 12.88
C ALA A 47 13.19 9.71 12.54
N THR A 48 13.87 10.35 11.59
CA THR A 48 13.62 11.72 11.12
C THR A 48 13.35 11.74 9.62
N ALA A 49 12.74 12.81 9.13
CA ALA A 49 12.60 13.03 7.70
C ALA A 49 14.00 13.23 7.06
N PRO A 50 14.22 12.71 5.84
CA PRO A 50 15.44 12.95 5.10
C PRO A 50 15.52 14.41 4.63
N ASP A 51 16.70 14.78 4.13
CA ASP A 51 16.88 16.07 3.47
C ASP A 51 15.88 16.24 2.32
N PRO A 52 15.25 17.42 2.16
CA PRO A 52 14.34 17.68 1.04
C PRO A 52 14.99 17.48 -0.34
N GLN A 53 16.31 17.67 -0.47
CA GLN A 53 17.01 17.38 -1.73
C GLN A 53 16.92 15.89 -2.08
N TRP A 54 17.06 15.01 -1.12
CA TRP A 54 16.92 13.58 -1.32
C TRP A 54 15.54 13.19 -1.88
N LEU A 55 14.45 13.85 -1.41
CA LEU A 55 13.12 13.63 -1.98
C LEU A 55 13.03 14.10 -3.44
N ARG A 56 13.68 15.19 -3.79
CA ARG A 56 13.73 15.66 -5.20
C ARG A 56 14.49 14.68 -6.09
N ASP A 57 15.61 14.14 -5.60
CA ASP A 57 16.39 13.16 -6.34
C ASP A 57 15.57 11.87 -6.58
N ILE A 58 14.86 11.38 -5.56
CA ILE A 58 13.92 10.27 -5.71
C ILE A 58 12.81 10.61 -6.72
N ASP A 59 12.19 11.78 -6.63
CA ASP A 59 11.14 12.19 -7.58
C ASP A 59 11.66 12.25 -9.02
N GLN A 60 12.89 12.67 -9.22
CA GLN A 60 13.52 12.67 -10.54
C GLN A 60 13.67 11.26 -11.10
N HIS A 61 14.16 10.31 -10.30
CA HIS A 61 14.31 8.92 -10.70
C HIS A 61 12.98 8.19 -10.90
N LEU A 62 11.94 8.57 -10.14
CA LEU A 62 10.59 8.04 -10.31
C LEU A 62 9.81 8.71 -11.44
N GLY A 63 10.37 9.71 -12.13
CA GLY A 63 9.67 10.50 -13.14
C GLY A 63 8.50 11.31 -12.57
N LEU A 64 8.59 11.71 -11.30
CA LEU A 64 7.53 12.42 -10.58
C LEU A 64 7.76 13.95 -10.50
N HIS A 65 8.77 14.45 -11.19
CA HIS A 65 9.11 15.88 -11.21
C HIS A 65 8.44 16.62 -12.36
N GLU A 66 8.01 15.91 -13.42
CA GLU A 66 7.41 16.46 -14.63
C GLU A 66 6.24 15.65 -15.15
N GLY A 67 5.42 16.25 -16.03
CA GLY A 67 4.31 15.59 -16.72
C GLY A 67 3.01 15.50 -15.91
N PRO A 68 2.17 14.49 -16.17
CA PRO A 68 0.85 14.37 -15.57
C PRO A 68 0.92 13.83 -14.13
N VAL A 69 1.50 14.62 -13.24
CA VAL A 69 1.71 14.27 -11.83
C VAL A 69 0.76 15.04 -10.93
N LEU A 70 0.02 14.33 -10.10
CA LEU A 70 -0.69 14.91 -8.96
C LEU A 70 0.28 15.06 -7.80
N ALA A 71 0.29 16.24 -7.17
CA ALA A 71 1.24 16.61 -6.13
C ALA A 71 0.56 17.24 -4.92
N TYR A 72 1.04 16.88 -3.72
CA TYR A 72 0.69 17.51 -2.46
C TYR A 72 1.94 17.60 -1.58
N ASP A 73 2.19 18.75 -0.99
CA ASP A 73 3.30 18.98 -0.05
C ASP A 73 2.82 19.72 1.19
N ASP A 74 3.24 19.22 2.35
CA ASP A 74 3.15 19.88 3.65
C ASP A 74 4.54 19.89 4.31
N PRO A 75 5.35 20.92 4.07
CA PRO A 75 6.70 21.01 4.61
C PRO A 75 6.76 21.03 6.13
N GLN A 76 5.73 21.60 6.79
CA GLN A 76 5.70 21.68 8.26
C GLN A 76 5.61 20.28 8.91
N ARG A 77 4.92 19.34 8.25
CA ARG A 77 4.77 17.96 8.70
C ARG A 77 5.74 17.00 8.03
N SER A 78 6.61 17.50 7.16
CA SER A 78 7.49 16.69 6.31
C SER A 78 6.71 15.62 5.53
N ILE A 79 5.55 16.02 4.99
CA ILE A 79 4.69 15.17 4.15
C ILE A 79 4.82 15.63 2.70
N GLY A 80 5.01 14.68 1.81
CA GLY A 80 4.98 14.93 0.38
C GLY A 80 4.40 13.74 -0.36
N LYS A 81 3.49 13.98 -1.31
CA LYS A 81 2.82 12.93 -2.07
C LYS A 81 2.85 13.25 -3.55
N ARG A 82 3.14 12.25 -4.35
CA ARG A 82 3.17 12.32 -5.81
C ARG A 82 2.53 11.07 -6.40
N VAL A 83 1.69 11.25 -7.40
CA VAL A 83 1.13 10.14 -8.19
C VAL A 83 1.14 10.53 -9.66
N ARG A 84 1.85 9.76 -10.48
CA ARG A 84 1.86 9.91 -11.93
C ARG A 84 0.77 9.05 -12.56
N ILE A 85 0.04 9.67 -13.49
CA ILE A 85 -1.04 9.00 -14.22
C ILE A 85 -0.81 9.19 -15.71
N ASP A 86 -0.46 8.12 -16.40
CA ASP A 86 -0.29 8.09 -17.84
C ASP A 86 -1.42 7.27 -18.47
N HIS A 87 -2.11 7.85 -19.45
CA HIS A 87 -3.24 7.20 -20.16
C HIS A 87 -4.29 6.58 -19.24
N GLY A 88 -4.66 7.30 -18.16
CA GLY A 88 -5.66 6.84 -17.19
C GLY A 88 -5.20 5.76 -16.24
N ARG A 89 -3.90 5.46 -16.16
CA ARG A 89 -3.32 4.46 -15.26
C ARG A 89 -2.22 5.06 -14.39
N ILE A 90 -2.14 4.58 -13.16
CA ILE A 90 -1.03 4.92 -12.28
C ILE A 90 0.23 4.21 -12.78
N THR A 91 1.33 4.95 -12.96
CA THR A 91 2.63 4.42 -13.39
C THR A 91 3.72 4.64 -12.37
N ALA A 92 3.59 5.67 -11.52
CA ALA A 92 4.49 5.88 -10.39
C ALA A 92 3.75 6.49 -9.19
N ILE A 93 4.21 6.17 -7.99
CA ILE A 93 3.67 6.65 -6.71
C ILE A 93 4.83 6.99 -5.79
N ARG A 94 4.71 8.10 -5.05
CA ARG A 94 5.54 8.37 -3.87
C ARG A 94 4.69 8.99 -2.77
N LEU A 95 4.65 8.31 -1.62
CA LEU A 95 4.07 8.80 -0.37
C LEU A 95 5.20 8.93 0.65
N ALA A 96 5.44 10.13 1.14
CA ALA A 96 6.50 10.49 2.07
C ALA A 96 5.92 11.14 3.32
N GLY A 97 6.37 10.69 4.51
CA GLY A 97 5.88 11.13 5.81
C GLY A 97 4.59 10.41 6.21
N GLU A 98 3.54 10.54 5.42
CA GLU A 98 2.24 9.88 5.61
C GLU A 98 1.99 8.87 4.47
N THR A 99 1.76 7.60 4.80
CA THR A 99 1.65 6.49 3.85
C THR A 99 0.34 5.70 3.96
N LEU A 100 -0.70 6.27 4.58
CA LEU A 100 -1.96 5.58 4.86
C LEU A 100 -2.64 5.04 3.59
N ALA A 101 -2.53 5.78 2.48
CA ALA A 101 -3.11 5.41 1.19
C ALA A 101 -2.38 4.28 0.45
N GLN A 102 -1.22 3.80 0.92
CA GLN A 102 -0.34 2.86 0.20
C GLN A 102 -1.04 1.60 -0.30
N HIS A 103 -1.94 1.01 0.49
CA HIS A 103 -2.58 -0.26 0.15
C HIS A 103 -3.60 -0.12 -0.99
N TRP A 104 -4.48 0.87 -0.90
CA TRP A 104 -5.49 1.04 -1.93
C TRP A 104 -4.92 1.64 -3.23
N LEU A 105 -3.90 2.49 -3.16
CA LEU A 105 -3.17 2.95 -4.34
C LEU A 105 -2.44 1.80 -5.05
N LEU A 106 -1.85 0.89 -4.29
CA LEU A 106 -1.23 -0.31 -4.85
C LEU A 106 -2.27 -1.22 -5.53
N ASN A 107 -3.47 -1.33 -4.97
CA ASN A 107 -4.55 -2.09 -5.58
C ASN A 107 -5.05 -1.42 -6.87
N LEU A 108 -5.26 -0.09 -6.89
CA LEU A 108 -5.61 0.65 -8.10
C LEU A 108 -4.55 0.47 -9.20
N TRP A 109 -3.27 0.54 -8.81
CA TRP A 109 -2.19 0.27 -9.75
C TRP A 109 -2.29 -1.14 -10.33
N ARG A 110 -2.55 -2.17 -9.51
CA ARG A 110 -2.72 -3.56 -9.96
C ARG A 110 -3.93 -3.74 -10.90
N GLU A 111 -5.02 -3.07 -10.62
CA GLU A 111 -6.23 -3.07 -11.45
C GLU A 111 -6.02 -2.39 -12.80
N GLY A 112 -4.95 -1.59 -12.94
CA GLY A 112 -4.56 -0.96 -14.19
C GLY A 112 -5.44 0.21 -14.63
N ARG A 113 -6.20 0.81 -13.70
CA ARG A 113 -7.01 2.00 -13.98
C ARG A 113 -7.02 2.95 -12.79
N ALA A 114 -6.92 4.24 -13.09
CA ALA A 114 -7.25 5.30 -12.14
C ALA A 114 -8.54 5.97 -12.65
N ASP A 115 -9.65 5.58 -12.09
CA ASP A 115 -10.94 6.19 -12.40
C ASP A 115 -10.86 7.71 -12.15
N GLU A 116 -11.40 8.51 -13.06
CA GLU A 116 -11.37 9.97 -12.95
C GLU A 116 -12.07 10.45 -11.67
N GLN A 117 -13.08 9.75 -11.20
CA GLN A 117 -13.76 10.04 -9.94
C GLN A 117 -12.86 9.85 -8.71
N LEU A 118 -11.88 8.95 -8.78
CA LEU A 118 -10.93 8.67 -7.71
C LEU A 118 -9.73 9.62 -7.71
N ARG A 119 -9.42 10.28 -8.84
CA ARG A 119 -8.22 11.14 -8.97
C ARG A 119 -8.10 12.18 -7.87
N ARG A 120 -9.20 12.84 -7.50
CA ARG A 120 -9.24 13.85 -6.43
C ARG A 120 -8.87 13.31 -5.04
N TRP A 121 -8.94 11.99 -4.85
CA TRP A 121 -8.69 11.34 -3.56
C TRP A 121 -7.33 10.67 -3.47
N LEU A 122 -6.59 10.54 -4.58
CA LEU A 122 -5.32 9.78 -4.63
C LEU A 122 -4.27 10.29 -3.64
N LEU A 123 -4.30 11.58 -3.33
CA LEU A 123 -3.38 12.20 -2.36
C LEU A 123 -3.98 12.36 -0.95
N ALA A 124 -5.24 12.02 -0.77
CA ALA A 124 -5.91 12.12 0.53
C ALA A 124 -5.36 11.08 1.52
N PRO A 125 -5.33 11.40 2.83
CA PRO A 125 -4.88 10.47 3.86
C PRO A 125 -5.97 9.46 4.21
N LEU A 126 -6.38 8.66 3.22
CA LEU A 126 -7.43 7.66 3.33
C LEU A 126 -6.84 6.25 3.24
N SER A 127 -7.28 5.35 4.12
CA SER A 127 -6.90 3.93 4.09
C SER A 127 -7.63 3.11 3.02
N ALA A 128 -8.74 3.64 2.49
CA ALA A 128 -9.56 3.04 1.44
C ALA A 128 -10.16 4.13 0.54
N PRO A 129 -10.52 3.82 -0.72
CA PRO A 129 -11.18 4.78 -1.60
C PRO A 129 -12.56 5.19 -1.04
N PRO A 130 -13.01 6.44 -1.30
CA PRO A 130 -14.32 6.91 -0.89
C PRO A 130 -15.44 6.02 -1.44
N GLY A 131 -16.45 5.74 -0.62
CA GLY A 131 -17.55 4.84 -0.97
C GLY A 131 -17.28 3.35 -0.72
N GLN A 132 -16.02 2.96 -0.51
CA GLN A 132 -15.62 1.62 -0.07
C GLN A 132 -15.18 1.59 1.42
N ALA A 133 -15.29 2.69 2.11
CA ALA A 133 -14.95 2.84 3.53
C ALA A 133 -15.83 2.00 4.49
N GLY A 134 -16.64 1.09 3.96
CA GLY A 134 -17.44 0.13 4.71
C GLY A 134 -16.95 -1.31 4.63
N ALA A 135 -15.94 -1.63 3.80
CA ALA A 135 -15.43 -2.99 3.64
C ALA A 135 -14.19 -3.30 4.51
N SER A 136 -13.53 -2.28 5.04
CA SER A 136 -12.61 -2.43 6.17
C SER A 136 -12.73 -1.19 7.05
N ALA A 137 -13.55 -1.32 8.10
CA ALA A 137 -13.59 -0.33 9.17
C ALA A 137 -12.16 -0.03 9.61
N ALA A 138 -11.83 1.25 9.78
CA ALA A 138 -10.57 1.65 10.39
C ALA A 138 -10.46 0.91 11.73
N GLY A 139 -9.58 -0.11 11.80
CA GLY A 139 -9.43 -0.95 12.98
C GLY A 139 -9.85 -2.41 12.81
N ASP A 140 -10.34 -2.85 11.64
CA ASP A 140 -10.64 -4.28 11.45
C ASP A 140 -9.33 -5.09 11.35
N LYS A 141 -9.07 -5.81 12.43
CA LYS A 141 -7.85 -6.59 12.59
C LYS A 141 -7.87 -7.79 11.64
N THR A 142 -6.85 -7.93 10.80
CA THR A 142 -6.64 -9.16 10.03
C THR A 142 -6.30 -10.29 10.98
N LEU A 143 -7.15 -11.31 11.09
CA LEU A 143 -6.92 -12.51 11.89
C LEU A 143 -6.12 -13.58 11.13
N CYS A 144 -6.42 -13.77 9.86
CA CYS A 144 -5.73 -14.75 9.04
C CYS A 144 -4.94 -14.06 7.92
N ASN A 145 -3.63 -13.89 8.10
CA ASN A 145 -2.75 -13.28 7.09
C ASN A 145 -2.63 -14.11 5.80
N CYS A 146 -2.67 -15.45 5.91
CA CYS A 146 -2.53 -16.33 4.74
C CYS A 146 -3.71 -16.23 3.78
N LYS A 147 -4.90 -15.94 4.27
CA LYS A 147 -6.15 -15.84 3.50
C LYS A 147 -6.75 -14.44 3.53
N ASN A 148 -6.05 -13.48 4.16
CA ASN A 148 -6.48 -12.09 4.32
C ASN A 148 -7.91 -11.97 4.91
N VAL A 149 -8.21 -12.78 5.94
CA VAL A 149 -9.51 -12.79 6.61
C VAL A 149 -9.47 -11.87 7.81
N SER A 150 -10.42 -10.94 7.88
CA SER A 150 -10.53 -9.97 8.97
C SER A 150 -11.32 -10.51 10.16
N GLN A 151 -11.18 -9.83 11.31
CA GLN A 151 -11.94 -10.15 12.52
C GLN A 151 -13.45 -9.98 12.29
N SER A 152 -13.85 -8.92 11.60
CA SER A 152 -15.27 -8.67 11.30
C SER A 152 -15.88 -9.78 10.43
N ALA A 153 -15.13 -10.29 9.44
CA ALA A 153 -15.57 -11.41 8.62
C ALA A 153 -15.77 -12.70 9.43
N VAL A 154 -14.86 -12.98 10.38
CA VAL A 154 -14.99 -14.10 11.31
C VAL A 154 -16.19 -13.91 12.23
N CYS A 155 -16.36 -12.72 12.84
CA CYS A 155 -17.50 -12.41 13.70
C CYS A 155 -18.84 -12.50 12.95
N ALA A 156 -18.91 -12.06 11.70
CA ALA A 156 -20.09 -12.19 10.86
C ALA A 156 -20.41 -13.67 10.55
N GLY A 157 -19.39 -14.51 10.34
CA GLY A 157 -19.57 -15.96 10.20
C GLY A 157 -20.13 -16.60 11.47
N ILE A 158 -19.57 -16.25 12.62
CA ILE A 158 -20.03 -16.72 13.95
C ILE A 158 -21.49 -16.28 14.19
N ALA A 159 -21.84 -15.03 13.87
CA ALA A 159 -23.21 -14.53 14.01
C ALA A 159 -24.23 -15.30 13.15
N ARG A 160 -23.78 -15.92 12.05
CA ARG A 160 -24.59 -16.81 11.20
C ARG A 160 -24.62 -18.26 11.71
N GLY A 161 -23.98 -18.54 12.83
CA GLY A 161 -23.94 -19.86 13.44
C GLY A 161 -22.81 -20.77 12.93
N LEU A 162 -21.80 -20.22 12.25
CA LEU A 162 -20.64 -21.02 11.83
C LEU A 162 -19.72 -21.31 13.03
N ASP A 163 -19.39 -22.56 13.19
CA ASP A 163 -18.35 -23.05 14.09
C ASP A 163 -16.96 -22.99 13.42
N LEU A 164 -15.92 -23.42 14.12
CA LEU A 164 -14.55 -23.39 13.58
C LEU A 164 -14.39 -24.20 12.28
N PRO A 165 -14.95 -25.40 12.12
CA PRO A 165 -15.01 -26.13 10.85
C PRO A 165 -15.70 -25.32 9.73
N GLY A 166 -16.85 -24.72 10.01
CA GLY A 166 -17.60 -23.91 9.05
C GLY A 166 -16.81 -22.66 8.61
N LEU A 167 -16.17 -21.96 9.54
CA LEU A 167 -15.29 -20.83 9.24
C LEU A 167 -14.07 -21.22 8.39
N LYS A 168 -13.48 -22.40 8.63
CA LYS A 168 -12.40 -22.94 7.80
C LYS A 168 -12.86 -23.25 6.39
N GLN A 169 -14.05 -23.79 6.24
CA GLN A 169 -14.62 -24.15 4.94
C GLN A 169 -15.01 -22.90 4.13
N GLU A 170 -15.68 -21.93 4.75
CA GLU A 170 -16.22 -20.75 4.06
C GLU A 170 -15.16 -19.67 3.83
N LEU A 171 -14.37 -19.36 4.86
CA LEU A 171 -13.39 -18.26 4.81
C LEU A 171 -11.96 -18.72 4.53
N GLY A 172 -11.69 -20.03 4.59
CA GLY A 172 -10.36 -20.59 4.42
C GLY A 172 -9.38 -20.26 5.55
N CYS A 173 -9.82 -19.60 6.63
CA CYS A 173 -8.97 -19.26 7.76
C CYS A 173 -8.53 -20.51 8.54
N GLY A 174 -7.26 -20.53 9.00
CA GLY A 174 -6.72 -21.67 9.75
C GLY A 174 -6.44 -22.94 8.94
N THR A 175 -6.52 -22.87 7.58
CA THR A 175 -6.27 -24.03 6.70
C THR A 175 -4.82 -24.15 6.24
N GLN A 176 -3.99 -23.10 6.40
CA GLN A 176 -2.57 -23.10 6.02
C GLN A 176 -1.67 -23.19 7.26
N CYS A 177 -1.21 -22.06 7.79
CA CYS A 177 -0.27 -22.06 8.92
C CYS A 177 -0.93 -22.28 10.29
N GLY A 178 -2.24 -22.13 10.41
CA GLY A 178 -2.99 -22.34 11.64
C GLY A 178 -2.80 -21.27 12.74
N SER A 179 -1.92 -20.28 12.55
CA SER A 179 -1.59 -19.26 13.57
C SER A 179 -2.80 -18.43 14.03
N CYS A 180 -3.84 -18.28 13.20
CA CYS A 180 -5.06 -17.56 13.54
C CYS A 180 -6.06 -18.38 14.37
N VAL A 181 -5.91 -19.71 14.44
CA VAL A 181 -6.88 -20.61 15.11
C VAL A 181 -7.07 -20.29 16.59
N PRO A 182 -6.03 -20.03 17.40
CA PRO A 182 -6.21 -19.69 18.81
C PRO A 182 -7.06 -18.44 19.02
N GLU A 183 -6.90 -17.45 18.15
CA GLU A 183 -7.64 -16.19 18.23
C GLU A 183 -9.09 -16.34 17.76
N ILE A 184 -9.33 -17.11 16.70
CA ILE A 184 -10.68 -17.45 16.24
C ILE A 184 -11.46 -18.19 17.33
N LYS A 185 -10.81 -19.13 18.05
CA LYS A 185 -11.42 -19.86 19.18
C LYS A 185 -11.79 -18.97 20.36
N ARG A 186 -11.17 -17.79 20.53
CA ARG A 186 -11.57 -16.83 21.57
C ARG A 186 -12.79 -16.02 21.18
N LEU A 187 -13.12 -15.95 19.91
CA LEU A 187 -14.29 -15.24 19.37
C LEU A 187 -15.54 -16.13 19.30
N LEU A 188 -15.35 -17.46 19.27
CA LEU A 188 -16.43 -18.47 19.33
C LEU A 188 -16.97 -18.60 20.76
#